data_16c38ec13eb2636a3e962670879026f6
#
_entry.id   16c38ec13eb2636a3e962670879026f6
#
_cell.length_a   1.000
_cell.length_b   1.000
_cell.length_c   1.000
_cell.angle_alpha   90.00
_cell.angle_beta   90.00
_cell.angle_gamma   90.00
#
_symmetry.space_group_name_H-M   'P 1'
#
loop_
_entity.id
_entity.type
_entity.pdbx_description
1 polymer ?
#
loop_
_entity_poly.entity_id
_entity_poly.type
_entity_poly.pdbx_seq_one_letter_code
_entity_poly.pdbx_strand_id
1 'polypeptide(L)'
;MSEPLRTVNVGLIGLGTVGGGVARLIKSHHDEYLAAYGIDLKLTRACALAWEQAEAAGIEREAFTSDWHDVVTDPAVDIVVELIGGEHPATEIFTTAFENGKHVVSANKALLGRHVETLAEKARECGVQIKCEASCGGGIPIVSTLEHDLVGNKILTIAGILNGTTNYILSRMDAEGADYADVLADAQAKGYAEADPSADVDGFDAASKTAILASIGFGTRVTTDDVYQQGIRTIGAEDIAQARELGYTIKLLGIARNTD
;
A
#
# COMPACT_ATOMS: atom_id res chain seq x y z
N MET A 1 16.29 12.72 -29.79
CA MET A 1 15.46 11.86 -28.89
C MET A 1 14.80 10.83 -29.77
N SER A 2 14.90 9.54 -29.45
CA SER A 2 14.18 8.48 -30.15
C SER A 2 12.67 8.67 -29.91
N GLU A 3 11.83 8.39 -30.89
CA GLU A 3 10.38 8.37 -30.69
C GLU A 3 10.02 7.33 -29.62
N PRO A 4 9.02 7.60 -28.75
CA PRO A 4 8.59 6.63 -27.74
C PRO A 4 8.01 5.39 -28.43
N LEU A 5 8.34 4.21 -27.91
CA LEU A 5 7.72 2.96 -28.37
C LEU A 5 6.24 2.90 -27.97
N ARG A 6 5.89 3.52 -26.85
CA ARG A 6 4.52 3.55 -26.32
C ARG A 6 4.31 4.77 -25.42
N THR A 7 3.20 5.47 -25.61
CA THR A 7 2.68 6.43 -24.62
C THR A 7 1.72 5.69 -23.66
N VAL A 8 1.86 5.96 -22.37
CA VAL A 8 0.99 5.44 -21.30
C VAL A 8 0.45 6.60 -20.49
N ASN A 9 -0.86 6.75 -20.46
CA ASN A 9 -1.55 7.83 -19.81
C ASN A 9 -2.07 7.39 -18.43
N VAL A 10 -1.70 8.13 -17.41
CA VAL A 10 -2.04 7.87 -16.02
C VAL A 10 -3.11 8.84 -15.54
N GLY A 11 -4.16 8.30 -14.94
CA GLY A 11 -5.12 9.02 -14.12
C GLY A 11 -4.83 8.79 -12.64
N LEU A 12 -4.65 9.85 -11.86
CA LEU A 12 -4.29 9.77 -10.44
C LEU A 12 -5.45 10.23 -9.56
N ILE A 13 -5.87 9.40 -8.64
CA ILE A 13 -6.96 9.68 -7.69
C ILE A 13 -6.41 9.69 -6.27
N GLY A 14 -6.46 10.86 -5.63
CA GLY A 14 -5.86 11.12 -4.32
C GLY A 14 -4.51 11.81 -4.43
N LEU A 15 -4.44 13.07 -4.03
CA LEU A 15 -3.24 13.94 -4.12
C LEU A 15 -2.70 14.32 -2.74
N GLY A 16 -2.79 13.39 -1.77
CA GLY A 16 -2.12 13.49 -0.48
C GLY A 16 -0.61 13.28 -0.61
N THR A 17 0.04 12.95 0.50
CA THR A 17 1.50 12.73 0.55
C THR A 17 1.98 11.73 -0.51
N VAL A 18 1.31 10.58 -0.61
CA VAL A 18 1.70 9.51 -1.55
C VAL A 18 1.40 9.92 -2.99
N GLY A 19 0.17 10.39 -3.28
CA GLY A 19 -0.22 10.79 -4.64
C GLY A 19 0.58 11.98 -5.17
N GLY A 20 0.83 12.99 -4.34
CA GLY A 20 1.74 14.08 -4.70
C GLY A 20 3.17 13.59 -4.96
N GLY A 21 3.62 12.55 -4.25
CA GLY A 21 4.88 11.85 -4.53
C GLY A 21 4.89 11.21 -5.91
N VAL A 22 3.84 10.46 -6.24
CA VAL A 22 3.68 9.82 -7.57
C VAL A 22 3.68 10.85 -8.69
N ALA A 23 2.92 11.95 -8.55
CA ALA A 23 2.88 13.01 -9.56
C ALA A 23 4.27 13.61 -9.82
N ARG A 24 5.02 13.89 -8.75
CA ARG A 24 6.40 14.40 -8.86
C ARG A 24 7.34 13.39 -9.52
N LEU A 25 7.26 12.11 -9.18
CA LEU A 25 8.11 11.06 -9.77
C LEU A 25 7.83 10.90 -11.27
N ILE A 26 6.59 10.84 -11.69
CA ILE A 26 6.23 10.76 -13.12
C ILE A 26 6.85 11.94 -13.88
N LYS A 27 6.75 13.16 -13.34
CA LYS A 27 7.28 14.37 -13.98
C LYS A 27 8.81 14.41 -13.98
N SER A 28 9.45 14.10 -12.85
CA SER A 28 10.91 14.25 -12.68
C SER A 28 11.72 13.15 -13.37
N HIS A 29 11.17 11.94 -13.51
CA HIS A 29 11.86 10.80 -14.13
C HIS A 29 11.35 10.47 -15.55
N HIS A 30 10.58 11.37 -16.15
CA HIS A 30 10.02 11.18 -17.49
C HIS A 30 11.07 10.79 -18.53
N ASP A 31 12.17 11.56 -18.62
CA ASP A 31 13.23 11.31 -19.60
C ASP A 31 13.99 10.00 -19.31
N GLU A 32 14.11 9.62 -18.05
CA GLU A 32 14.72 8.35 -17.63
C GLU A 32 13.85 7.16 -18.05
N TYR A 33 12.53 7.24 -17.85
CA TYR A 33 11.59 6.18 -18.26
C TYR A 33 11.55 6.05 -19.78
N LEU A 34 11.56 7.19 -20.49
CA LEU A 34 11.62 7.19 -21.94
C LEU A 34 12.92 6.56 -22.47
N ALA A 35 14.07 6.91 -21.88
CA ALA A 35 15.36 6.39 -22.29
C ALA A 35 15.55 4.90 -21.92
N ALA A 36 15.13 4.47 -20.74
CA ALA A 36 15.35 3.12 -20.26
C ALA A 36 14.35 2.10 -20.82
N TYR A 37 13.08 2.50 -21.01
CA TYR A 37 11.99 1.59 -21.35
C TYR A 37 11.27 1.93 -22.65
N GLY A 38 11.57 3.06 -23.28
CA GLY A 38 10.83 3.55 -24.45
C GLY A 38 9.38 3.95 -24.14
N ILE A 39 9.06 4.22 -22.86
CA ILE A 39 7.73 4.55 -22.40
C ILE A 39 7.65 6.05 -22.13
N ASP A 40 6.74 6.73 -22.84
CA ASP A 40 6.32 8.10 -22.57
C ASP A 40 5.18 8.08 -21.56
N LEU A 41 5.53 8.11 -20.26
CA LEU A 41 4.58 8.05 -19.14
C LEU A 41 4.05 9.44 -18.82
N LYS A 42 2.75 9.65 -18.98
CA LYS A 42 2.07 10.95 -18.80
C LYS A 42 1.02 10.92 -17.73
N LEU A 43 1.01 11.93 -16.85
CA LEU A 43 -0.10 12.20 -15.96
C LEU A 43 -1.12 13.09 -16.70
N THR A 44 -2.24 12.49 -17.12
CA THR A 44 -3.25 13.15 -17.98
C THR A 44 -4.47 13.64 -17.21
N ARG A 45 -4.79 12.97 -16.10
CA ARG A 45 -5.89 13.34 -15.21
C ARG A 45 -5.47 13.19 -13.76
N ALA A 46 -5.93 14.11 -12.90
CA ALA A 46 -5.69 14.03 -11.47
C ALA A 46 -6.91 14.50 -10.70
N CYS A 47 -7.35 13.67 -9.74
CA CYS A 47 -8.52 13.94 -8.91
C CYS A 47 -8.12 14.17 -7.45
N ALA A 48 -8.62 15.25 -6.87
CA ALA A 48 -8.53 15.54 -5.44
C ALA A 48 -9.78 16.32 -4.98
N LEU A 49 -10.00 16.39 -3.67
CA LEU A 49 -11.14 17.09 -3.11
C LEU A 49 -11.08 18.60 -3.34
N ALA A 50 -9.88 19.16 -3.44
CA ALA A 50 -9.66 20.59 -3.62
C ALA A 50 -8.49 20.87 -4.56
N TRP A 51 -8.56 21.99 -5.29
CA TRP A 51 -7.53 22.43 -6.24
C TRP A 51 -6.17 22.64 -5.56
N GLU A 52 -6.15 23.15 -4.35
CA GLU A 52 -4.94 23.45 -3.60
C GLU A 52 -4.05 22.20 -3.41
N GLN A 53 -4.66 21.01 -3.31
CA GLN A 53 -3.92 19.74 -3.25
C GLN A 53 -3.26 19.41 -4.60
N ALA A 54 -3.95 19.68 -5.70
CA ALA A 54 -3.44 19.46 -7.05
C ALA A 54 -2.33 20.47 -7.39
N GLU A 55 -2.52 21.74 -7.06
CA GLU A 55 -1.52 22.79 -7.25
C GLU A 55 -0.23 22.47 -6.47
N ALA A 56 -0.35 22.06 -5.20
CA ALA A 56 0.78 21.65 -4.36
C ALA A 56 1.52 20.40 -4.93
N ALA A 57 0.83 19.53 -5.65
CA ALA A 57 1.41 18.38 -6.35
C ALA A 57 1.99 18.73 -7.73
N GLY A 58 1.86 19.97 -8.18
CA GLY A 58 2.34 20.44 -9.48
C GLY A 58 1.51 19.97 -10.67
N ILE A 59 0.20 19.77 -10.45
CA ILE A 59 -0.76 19.37 -11.48
C ILE A 59 -1.22 20.62 -12.25
N GLU A 60 -1.25 20.50 -13.57
CA GLU A 60 -1.80 21.56 -14.43
C GLU A 60 -3.34 21.64 -14.28
N ARG A 61 -3.90 22.85 -14.40
CA ARG A 61 -5.34 23.10 -14.16
C ARG A 61 -6.25 22.26 -15.07
N GLU A 62 -5.83 22.03 -16.29
CA GLU A 62 -6.56 21.27 -17.31
C GLU A 62 -6.64 19.78 -17.02
N ALA A 63 -5.69 19.25 -16.26
CA ALA A 63 -5.65 17.86 -15.83
C ALA A 63 -6.46 17.62 -14.54
N PHE A 64 -6.83 18.67 -13.81
CA PHE A 64 -7.51 18.55 -12.53
C PHE A 64 -9.02 18.34 -12.66
N THR A 65 -9.54 17.48 -11.80
CA THR A 65 -10.96 17.31 -11.52
C THR A 65 -11.21 17.07 -10.03
N SER A 66 -12.41 17.38 -9.54
CA SER A 66 -12.87 16.99 -8.20
C SER A 66 -13.78 15.75 -8.21
N ASP A 67 -14.09 15.22 -9.40
CA ASP A 67 -14.89 14.01 -9.58
C ASP A 67 -14.03 12.87 -10.12
N TRP A 68 -13.88 11.81 -9.36
CA TRP A 68 -13.10 10.64 -9.76
C TRP A 68 -13.69 9.92 -10.99
N HIS A 69 -14.98 10.08 -11.26
CA HIS A 69 -15.60 9.52 -12.48
C HIS A 69 -14.95 10.06 -13.75
N ASP A 70 -14.58 11.35 -13.77
CA ASP A 70 -13.88 11.95 -14.90
C ASP A 70 -12.53 11.29 -15.20
N VAL A 71 -11.91 10.64 -14.19
CA VAL A 71 -10.65 9.93 -14.36
C VAL A 71 -10.87 8.51 -14.91
N VAL A 72 -11.79 7.75 -14.27
CA VAL A 72 -11.96 6.33 -14.61
C VAL A 72 -12.73 6.12 -15.91
N THR A 73 -13.50 7.12 -16.38
CA THR A 73 -14.24 7.07 -17.64
C THR A 73 -13.54 7.78 -18.80
N ASP A 74 -12.45 8.53 -18.56
CA ASP A 74 -11.71 9.21 -19.63
C ASP A 74 -11.09 8.18 -20.59
N PRO A 75 -11.46 8.16 -21.87
CA PRO A 75 -10.92 7.19 -22.83
C PRO A 75 -9.41 7.35 -23.08
N ALA A 76 -8.84 8.50 -22.73
CA ALA A 76 -7.42 8.75 -22.86
C ALA A 76 -6.58 8.10 -21.75
N VAL A 77 -7.17 7.77 -20.59
CA VAL A 77 -6.48 7.15 -19.46
C VAL A 77 -6.31 5.66 -19.69
N ASP A 78 -5.10 5.14 -19.54
CA ASP A 78 -4.75 3.71 -19.61
C ASP A 78 -4.70 3.06 -18.22
N ILE A 79 -4.10 3.77 -17.25
CA ILE A 79 -3.86 3.29 -15.90
C ILE A 79 -4.44 4.27 -14.89
N VAL A 80 -5.23 3.75 -13.95
CA VAL A 80 -5.71 4.51 -12.79
C VAL A 80 -4.82 4.18 -11.58
N VAL A 81 -4.30 5.22 -10.93
CA VAL A 81 -3.56 5.12 -9.66
C VAL A 81 -4.47 5.62 -8.56
N GLU A 82 -4.96 4.71 -7.69
CA GLU A 82 -5.87 5.02 -6.58
C GLU A 82 -5.08 5.10 -5.27
N LEU A 83 -5.14 6.26 -4.59
CA LEU A 83 -4.39 6.57 -3.38
C LEU A 83 -5.21 7.35 -2.35
N ILE A 84 -6.55 7.16 -2.32
CA ILE A 84 -7.41 7.86 -1.37
C ILE A 84 -7.55 7.14 -0.03
N GLY A 85 -7.37 5.81 -0.02
CA GLY A 85 -7.56 4.97 1.16
C GLY A 85 -9.04 4.72 1.51
N GLY A 86 -9.28 3.80 2.46
CA GLY A 86 -10.62 3.37 2.83
C GLY A 86 -11.25 2.41 1.82
N GLU A 87 -12.46 1.90 2.13
CA GLU A 87 -13.16 0.97 1.25
C GLU A 87 -14.08 1.68 0.25
N HIS A 88 -14.66 2.81 0.66
CA HIS A 88 -15.54 3.64 -0.16
C HIS A 88 -14.98 5.06 -0.32
N PRO A 89 -15.00 5.65 -1.52
CA PRO A 89 -15.47 5.10 -2.80
C PRO A 89 -14.44 4.25 -3.56
N ALA A 90 -13.37 3.76 -2.92
CA ALA A 90 -12.31 3.03 -3.61
C ALA A 90 -12.82 1.78 -4.34
N THR A 91 -13.75 1.02 -3.75
CA THR A 91 -14.38 -0.15 -4.40
C THR A 91 -15.06 0.23 -5.72
N GLU A 92 -15.80 1.33 -5.72
CA GLU A 92 -16.49 1.86 -6.89
C GLU A 92 -15.50 2.33 -7.96
N ILE A 93 -14.42 3.01 -7.54
CA ILE A 93 -13.33 3.44 -8.42
C ILE A 93 -12.71 2.25 -9.14
N PHE A 94 -12.35 1.19 -8.40
CA PHE A 94 -11.76 -0.02 -9.00
C PHE A 94 -12.72 -0.67 -9.99
N THR A 95 -13.97 -0.92 -9.57
CA THR A 95 -14.96 -1.58 -10.41
C THR A 95 -15.22 -0.80 -11.68
N THR A 96 -15.43 0.51 -11.57
CA THR A 96 -15.69 1.38 -12.73
C THR A 96 -14.46 1.47 -13.64
N ALA A 97 -13.24 1.55 -13.07
CA ALA A 97 -12.01 1.55 -13.86
C ALA A 97 -11.86 0.26 -14.68
N PHE A 98 -12.08 -0.91 -14.06
CA PHE A 98 -12.03 -2.20 -14.74
C PHE A 98 -13.05 -2.31 -15.88
N GLU A 99 -14.29 -1.90 -15.64
CA GLU A 99 -15.37 -1.90 -16.63
C GLU A 99 -15.10 -0.95 -17.80
N ASN A 100 -14.27 0.07 -17.59
CA ASN A 100 -13.79 0.98 -18.64
C ASN A 100 -12.42 0.55 -19.23
N GLY A 101 -11.98 -0.69 -18.98
CA GLY A 101 -10.75 -1.25 -19.55
C GLY A 101 -9.47 -0.64 -18.98
N LYS A 102 -9.49 -0.05 -17.77
CA LYS A 102 -8.33 0.57 -17.13
C LYS A 102 -7.62 -0.41 -16.21
N HIS A 103 -6.29 -0.47 -16.29
CA HIS A 103 -5.48 -1.09 -15.25
C HIS A 103 -5.51 -0.24 -13.97
N VAL A 104 -5.40 -0.87 -12.79
CA VAL A 104 -5.39 -0.14 -11.52
C VAL A 104 -4.11 -0.42 -10.74
N VAL A 105 -3.50 0.64 -10.22
CA VAL A 105 -2.39 0.57 -9.25
C VAL A 105 -2.84 1.22 -7.94
N SER A 106 -2.65 0.54 -6.81
CA SER A 106 -3.09 1.07 -5.53
C SER A 106 -2.15 0.72 -4.37
N ALA A 107 -2.18 1.58 -3.34
CA ALA A 107 -1.56 1.36 -2.03
C ALA A 107 -2.61 1.13 -0.93
N ASN A 108 -3.89 0.97 -1.29
CA ASN A 108 -5.02 0.95 -0.37
C ASN A 108 -5.15 -0.40 0.35
N LYS A 109 -4.38 -0.57 1.42
CA LYS A 109 -4.37 -1.81 2.20
C LYS A 109 -5.70 -2.12 2.89
N ALA A 110 -6.52 -1.10 3.22
CA ALA A 110 -7.83 -1.31 3.84
C ALA A 110 -8.79 -2.05 2.89
N LEU A 111 -8.87 -1.59 1.64
CA LEU A 111 -9.64 -2.26 0.59
C LEU A 111 -9.04 -3.62 0.22
N LEU A 112 -7.73 -3.65 -0.06
CA LEU A 112 -7.06 -4.85 -0.54
C LEU A 112 -7.03 -5.97 0.51
N GLY A 113 -6.86 -5.64 1.79
CA GLY A 113 -6.88 -6.62 2.88
C GLY A 113 -8.20 -7.38 3.02
N ARG A 114 -9.29 -6.87 2.44
CA ARG A 114 -10.63 -7.51 2.45
C ARG A 114 -11.03 -8.08 1.09
N HIS A 115 -10.55 -7.49 0.00
CA HIS A 115 -11.12 -7.69 -1.33
C HIS A 115 -10.09 -8.02 -2.42
N VAL A 116 -8.81 -8.25 -2.10
CA VAL A 116 -7.76 -8.40 -3.12
C VAL A 116 -8.08 -9.50 -4.14
N GLU A 117 -8.57 -10.65 -3.69
CA GLU A 117 -8.89 -11.76 -4.59
C GLU A 117 -10.12 -11.44 -5.47
N THR A 118 -11.19 -10.95 -4.87
CA THR A 118 -12.42 -10.56 -5.61
C THR A 118 -12.14 -9.48 -6.64
N LEU A 119 -11.29 -8.50 -6.29
CA LEU A 119 -10.87 -7.45 -7.22
C LEU A 119 -9.97 -8.01 -8.32
N ALA A 120 -9.07 -8.94 -8.00
CA ALA A 120 -8.23 -9.60 -9.00
C ALA A 120 -9.06 -10.47 -9.97
N GLU A 121 -10.10 -11.14 -9.49
CA GLU A 121 -11.04 -11.87 -10.33
C GLU A 121 -11.79 -10.93 -11.28
N LYS A 122 -12.37 -9.85 -10.74
CA LYS A 122 -13.07 -8.85 -11.56
C LYS A 122 -12.14 -8.20 -12.60
N ALA A 123 -10.89 -7.89 -12.23
CA ALA A 123 -9.90 -7.36 -13.17
C ALA A 123 -9.62 -8.34 -14.32
N ARG A 124 -9.47 -9.64 -14.01
CA ARG A 124 -9.28 -10.71 -15.02
C ARG A 124 -10.48 -10.84 -15.95
N GLU A 125 -11.71 -10.78 -15.41
CA GLU A 125 -12.94 -10.81 -16.21
C GLU A 125 -13.01 -9.64 -17.20
N CYS A 126 -12.54 -8.46 -16.78
CA CYS A 126 -12.48 -7.26 -17.61
C CYS A 126 -11.24 -7.20 -18.52
N GLY A 127 -10.32 -8.18 -18.45
CA GLY A 127 -9.09 -8.21 -19.26
C GLY A 127 -8.04 -7.17 -18.83
N VAL A 128 -8.10 -6.68 -17.59
CA VAL A 128 -7.17 -5.70 -17.02
C VAL A 128 -6.40 -6.27 -15.83
N GLN A 129 -5.49 -5.48 -15.27
CA GLN A 129 -4.64 -5.88 -14.15
C GLN A 129 -4.79 -4.93 -12.98
N ILE A 130 -4.61 -5.48 -11.77
CA ILE A 130 -4.38 -4.74 -10.54
C ILE A 130 -2.92 -4.93 -10.10
N LYS A 131 -2.29 -3.86 -9.63
CA LYS A 131 -0.96 -3.89 -9.02
C LYS A 131 -0.99 -3.15 -7.68
N CYS A 132 -0.43 -3.78 -6.65
CA CYS A 132 -0.57 -3.31 -5.27
C CYS A 132 0.72 -3.42 -4.45
N GLU A 133 1.89 -3.31 -5.10
CA GLU A 133 3.19 -3.40 -4.41
C GLU A 133 3.28 -2.45 -3.21
N ALA A 134 2.80 -1.22 -3.35
CA ALA A 134 2.86 -0.22 -2.29
C ALA A 134 1.90 -0.47 -1.10
N SER A 135 1.06 -1.50 -1.16
CA SER A 135 0.19 -1.89 -0.04
C SER A 135 0.94 -2.61 1.08
N CYS A 136 2.06 -3.27 0.75
CA CYS A 136 2.86 -4.06 1.70
C CYS A 136 4.35 -3.74 1.56
N GLY A 137 5.09 -3.72 2.68
CA GLY A 137 6.54 -3.67 2.68
C GLY A 137 7.17 -2.31 2.34
N GLY A 138 6.41 -1.27 2.06
CA GLY A 138 6.94 0.04 1.67
C GLY A 138 7.77 -0.05 0.39
N GLY A 139 9.08 0.22 0.46
CA GLY A 139 10.00 0.09 -0.67
C GLY A 139 10.59 -1.31 -0.90
N ILE A 140 10.13 -2.32 -0.15
CA ILE A 140 10.59 -3.72 -0.27
C ILE A 140 9.70 -4.45 -1.29
N PRO A 141 10.26 -4.98 -2.41
CA PRO A 141 9.49 -5.64 -3.45
C PRO A 141 9.08 -7.05 -3.02
N ILE A 142 7.95 -7.20 -2.34
CA ILE A 142 7.46 -8.48 -1.84
C ILE A 142 6.29 -9.01 -2.66
N VAL A 143 5.36 -8.16 -3.09
CA VAL A 143 4.18 -8.59 -3.85
C VAL A 143 4.60 -9.08 -5.23
N SER A 144 5.39 -8.31 -5.98
CA SER A 144 5.89 -8.72 -7.29
C SER A 144 6.78 -9.96 -7.21
N THR A 145 7.55 -10.11 -6.13
CA THR A 145 8.36 -11.32 -5.89
C THR A 145 7.47 -12.55 -5.74
N LEU A 146 6.37 -12.47 -4.97
CA LEU A 146 5.41 -13.56 -4.84
C LEU A 146 4.69 -13.87 -6.16
N GLU A 147 4.26 -12.83 -6.91
CA GLU A 147 3.50 -12.97 -8.15
C GLU A 147 4.33 -13.49 -9.33
N HIS A 148 5.64 -13.19 -9.38
CA HIS A 148 6.47 -13.41 -10.56
C HIS A 148 7.67 -14.29 -10.29
N ASP A 149 8.54 -13.93 -9.34
CA ASP A 149 9.80 -14.62 -9.12
C ASP A 149 9.60 -15.99 -8.46
N LEU A 150 8.62 -16.10 -7.57
CA LEU A 150 8.30 -17.31 -6.81
C LEU A 150 7.11 -18.10 -7.36
N VAL A 151 6.55 -17.74 -8.50
CA VAL A 151 5.34 -18.36 -9.08
C VAL A 151 5.48 -19.88 -9.31
N GLY A 152 6.69 -20.37 -9.51
CA GLY A 152 6.97 -21.80 -9.65
C GLY A 152 7.15 -22.55 -8.32
N ASN A 153 7.01 -21.90 -7.19
CA ASN A 153 7.24 -22.47 -5.87
C ASN A 153 5.95 -22.60 -5.07
N LYS A 154 5.82 -23.62 -4.24
CA LYS A 154 4.79 -23.69 -3.21
C LYS A 154 5.25 -22.87 -2.00
N ILE A 155 4.59 -21.76 -1.73
CA ILE A 155 4.84 -20.95 -0.54
C ILE A 155 4.20 -21.65 0.66
N LEU A 156 4.99 -21.96 1.67
CA LEU A 156 4.52 -22.63 2.89
C LEU A 156 4.34 -21.67 4.05
N THR A 157 5.19 -20.65 4.13
CA THR A 157 5.15 -19.69 5.24
C THR A 157 5.55 -18.31 4.74
N ILE A 158 4.81 -17.32 5.17
CA ILE A 158 5.14 -15.89 5.05
C ILE A 158 5.22 -15.36 6.47
N ALA A 159 6.35 -14.76 6.84
CA ALA A 159 6.55 -14.18 8.16
C ALA A 159 7.41 -12.93 8.08
N GLY A 160 7.03 -11.88 8.80
CA GLY A 160 7.81 -10.65 8.80
C GLY A 160 7.30 -9.59 9.77
N ILE A 161 8.11 -8.57 9.97
CA ILE A 161 7.75 -7.33 10.66
C ILE A 161 7.08 -6.42 9.62
N LEU A 162 5.76 -6.34 9.65
CA LEU A 162 4.99 -5.66 8.61
C LEU A 162 4.59 -4.21 8.95
N ASN A 163 4.86 -3.78 10.20
CA ASN A 163 4.54 -2.43 10.66
C ASN A 163 5.76 -1.72 11.25
N GLY A 164 6.12 -0.57 10.67
CA GLY A 164 7.29 0.21 11.06
C GLY A 164 7.13 0.90 12.40
N THR A 165 5.96 1.46 12.70
CA THR A 165 5.64 2.20 13.93
C THR A 165 5.80 1.30 15.16
N THR A 166 5.18 0.13 15.15
CA THR A 166 5.28 -0.83 16.26
C THR A 166 6.69 -1.38 16.40
N ASN A 167 7.39 -1.59 15.28
CA ASN A 167 8.79 -2.01 15.35
C ASN A 167 9.69 -0.94 15.97
N TYR A 168 9.47 0.34 15.64
CA TYR A 168 10.17 1.46 16.28
C TYR A 168 9.91 1.47 17.80
N ILE A 169 8.64 1.39 18.20
CA ILE A 169 8.24 1.43 19.63
C ILE A 169 8.90 0.28 20.38
N LEU A 170 8.70 -0.98 19.95
CA LEU A 170 9.25 -2.15 20.62
C LEU A 170 10.79 -2.16 20.64
N SER A 171 11.43 -1.69 19.58
CA SER A 171 12.90 -1.60 19.53
C SER A 171 13.46 -0.58 20.53
N ARG A 172 12.77 0.57 20.70
CA ARG A 172 13.16 1.58 21.68
C ARG A 172 12.95 1.10 23.11
N MET A 173 11.78 0.47 23.37
CA MET A 173 11.52 -0.16 24.69
C MET A 173 12.61 -1.18 25.03
N ASP A 174 12.99 -2.01 24.08
CA ASP A 174 14.05 -3.02 24.29
C ASP A 174 15.42 -2.38 24.50
N ALA A 175 15.82 -1.39 23.72
CA ALA A 175 17.14 -0.79 23.81
C ALA A 175 17.33 0.08 25.05
N GLU A 176 16.29 0.81 25.48
CA GLU A 176 16.36 1.87 26.48
C GLU A 176 15.71 1.47 27.81
N GLY A 177 14.94 0.38 27.86
CA GLY A 177 14.14 -0.01 29.03
C GLY A 177 13.00 0.99 29.32
N ALA A 178 12.60 1.77 28.31
CA ALA A 178 11.56 2.78 28.42
C ALA A 178 10.16 2.19 28.40
N ASP A 179 9.21 2.86 29.04
CA ASP A 179 7.81 2.47 29.02
C ASP A 179 7.14 2.77 27.68
N TYR A 180 6.13 1.94 27.33
CA TYR A 180 5.35 2.07 26.10
C TYR A 180 4.80 3.48 25.87
N ALA A 181 4.23 4.10 26.91
CA ALA A 181 3.58 5.42 26.81
C ALA A 181 4.58 6.52 26.43
N ASP A 182 5.78 6.49 27.00
CA ASP A 182 6.82 7.48 26.73
C ASP A 182 7.37 7.34 25.30
N VAL A 183 7.59 6.10 24.87
CA VAL A 183 8.08 5.82 23.51
C VAL A 183 7.01 6.14 22.45
N LEU A 184 5.74 5.89 22.73
CA LEU A 184 4.65 6.27 21.83
C LEU A 184 4.57 7.79 21.68
N ALA A 185 4.65 8.54 22.77
CA ALA A 185 4.65 10.01 22.73
C ALA A 185 5.83 10.57 21.91
N ASP A 186 7.01 9.98 22.04
CA ASP A 186 8.19 10.34 21.25
C ASP A 186 8.00 9.99 19.76
N ALA A 187 7.41 8.82 19.46
CA ALA A 187 7.07 8.42 18.08
C ALA A 187 6.08 9.39 17.43
N GLN A 188 5.08 9.85 18.16
CA GLN A 188 4.12 10.87 17.71
C GLN A 188 4.80 12.22 17.47
N ALA A 189 5.65 12.67 18.40
CA ALA A 189 6.38 13.92 18.26
C ALA A 189 7.31 13.93 17.04
N LYS A 190 7.84 12.77 16.65
CA LYS A 190 8.71 12.57 15.47
C LYS A 190 7.94 12.30 14.18
N GLY A 191 6.61 12.18 14.24
CA GLY A 191 5.77 11.87 13.08
C GLY A 191 5.82 10.40 12.62
N TYR A 192 6.32 9.48 13.45
CA TYR A 192 6.31 8.05 13.19
C TYR A 192 5.00 7.36 13.58
N ALA A 193 4.22 8.01 14.45
CA ALA A 193 2.87 7.62 14.79
C ALA A 193 1.92 8.82 14.65
N GLU A 194 0.71 8.56 14.20
CA GLU A 194 -0.36 9.56 14.12
C GLU A 194 -0.92 9.86 15.52
N ALA A 195 -1.76 10.92 15.61
CA ALA A 195 -2.43 11.29 16.86
C ALA A 195 -3.33 10.14 17.36
N ASP A 196 -4.02 9.44 16.45
CA ASP A 196 -4.65 8.16 16.73
C ASP A 196 -3.80 7.02 16.13
N PRO A 197 -2.97 6.35 16.93
CA PRO A 197 -2.07 5.31 16.47
C PRO A 197 -2.74 3.92 16.38
N SER A 198 -4.06 3.80 16.62
CA SER A 198 -4.76 2.52 16.78
C SER A 198 -4.57 1.57 15.61
N ALA A 199 -4.54 2.07 14.38
CA ALA A 199 -4.30 1.25 13.20
C ALA A 199 -2.99 0.45 13.29
N ASP A 200 -1.95 1.08 13.84
CA ASP A 200 -0.63 0.46 14.00
C ASP A 200 -0.56 -0.38 15.30
N VAL A 201 -0.81 0.28 16.46
CA VAL A 201 -0.50 -0.32 17.76
C VAL A 201 -1.47 -1.41 18.20
N ASP A 202 -2.68 -1.45 17.63
CA ASP A 202 -3.65 -2.54 17.84
C ASP A 202 -3.51 -3.68 16.82
N GLY A 203 -2.61 -3.53 15.82
CA GLY A 203 -2.24 -4.58 14.88
C GLY A 203 -3.08 -4.64 13.59
N PHE A 204 -4.02 -3.72 13.35
CA PHE A 204 -4.88 -3.72 12.16
C PHE A 204 -4.08 -3.59 10.85
N ASP A 205 -3.07 -2.71 10.81
CA ASP A 205 -2.19 -2.55 9.66
C ASP A 205 -1.42 -3.83 9.34
N ALA A 206 -0.86 -4.48 10.37
CA ALA A 206 -0.14 -5.73 10.20
C ALA A 206 -1.07 -6.87 9.76
N ALA A 207 -2.30 -6.93 10.30
CA ALA A 207 -3.29 -7.93 9.91
C ALA A 207 -3.70 -7.77 8.44
N SER A 208 -4.00 -6.54 7.99
CA SER A 208 -4.35 -6.26 6.59
C SER A 208 -3.23 -6.67 5.62
N LYS A 209 -1.98 -6.34 5.95
CA LYS A 209 -0.82 -6.74 5.14
C LYS A 209 -0.62 -8.25 5.14
N THR A 210 -0.82 -8.92 6.28
CA THR A 210 -0.75 -10.39 6.37
C THR A 210 -1.80 -11.04 5.49
N ALA A 211 -3.04 -10.53 5.48
CA ALA A 211 -4.11 -11.04 4.62
C ALA A 211 -3.78 -10.87 3.13
N ILE A 212 -3.29 -9.70 2.72
CA ILE A 212 -2.88 -9.44 1.33
C ILE A 212 -1.79 -10.41 0.89
N LEU A 213 -0.72 -10.52 1.68
CA LEU A 213 0.41 -11.39 1.35
C LEU A 213 0.03 -12.87 1.35
N ALA A 214 -0.84 -13.30 2.27
CA ALA A 214 -1.34 -14.67 2.32
C ALA A 214 -2.21 -14.99 1.10
N SER A 215 -3.12 -14.07 0.72
CA SER A 215 -3.97 -14.24 -0.46
C SER A 215 -3.14 -14.40 -1.73
N ILE A 216 -2.15 -13.53 -1.93
CA ILE A 216 -1.29 -13.56 -3.11
C ILE A 216 -0.36 -14.79 -3.08
N GLY A 217 0.32 -15.02 -1.95
CA GLY A 217 1.36 -16.05 -1.86
C GLY A 217 0.82 -17.47 -1.82
N PHE A 218 -0.39 -17.67 -1.30
CA PHE A 218 -1.01 -19.01 -1.24
C PHE A 218 -2.04 -19.23 -2.37
N GLY A 219 -2.41 -18.17 -3.11
CA GLY A 219 -3.42 -18.25 -4.16
C GLY A 219 -4.81 -18.61 -3.61
N THR A 220 -5.15 -18.12 -2.42
CA THR A 220 -6.42 -18.40 -1.74
C THR A 220 -6.96 -17.14 -1.09
N ARG A 221 -8.28 -17.06 -0.91
CA ARG A 221 -8.90 -15.91 -0.27
C ARG A 221 -8.62 -15.92 1.24
N VAL A 222 -7.89 -14.90 1.68
CA VAL A 222 -7.68 -14.55 3.10
C VAL A 222 -8.04 -13.09 3.27
N THR A 223 -8.92 -12.78 4.19
CA THR A 223 -9.33 -11.41 4.52
C THR A 223 -8.73 -10.96 5.85
N THR A 224 -8.73 -9.66 6.12
CA THR A 224 -8.28 -9.13 7.42
C THR A 224 -9.06 -9.73 8.59
N ASP A 225 -10.34 -10.10 8.37
CA ASP A 225 -11.19 -10.69 9.41
C ASP A 225 -10.82 -12.16 9.72
N ASP A 226 -10.07 -12.83 8.83
CA ASP A 226 -9.56 -14.18 9.06
C ASP A 226 -8.24 -14.19 9.85
N VAL A 227 -7.62 -13.03 10.04
CA VAL A 227 -6.33 -12.90 10.73
C VAL A 227 -6.54 -12.65 12.21
N TYR A 228 -6.06 -13.57 13.06
CA TYR A 228 -5.96 -13.27 14.48
C TYR A 228 -4.99 -12.10 14.69
N GLN A 229 -5.43 -11.08 15.40
CA GLN A 229 -4.58 -9.92 15.68
C GLN A 229 -4.44 -9.66 17.17
N GLN A 230 -3.26 -9.23 17.56
CA GLN A 230 -2.94 -8.75 18.89
C GLN A 230 -2.01 -7.55 18.77
N GLY A 231 -2.41 -6.43 19.39
CA GLY A 231 -1.61 -5.21 19.42
C GLY A 231 -0.49 -5.27 20.45
N ILE A 232 0.24 -4.14 20.57
CA ILE A 232 1.39 -4.00 21.46
C ILE A 232 1.11 -3.18 22.72
N ARG A 233 -0.11 -2.64 22.91
CA ARG A 233 -0.44 -1.74 24.03
C ARG A 233 -0.22 -2.36 25.41
N THR A 234 -0.32 -3.68 25.50
CA THR A 234 -0.18 -4.43 26.75
C THR A 234 1.23 -4.88 27.05
N ILE A 235 2.18 -4.62 26.13
CA ILE A 235 3.59 -4.99 26.31
C ILE A 235 4.25 -3.94 27.20
N GLY A 236 4.68 -4.36 28.39
CA GLY A 236 5.39 -3.51 29.35
C GLY A 236 6.91 -3.69 29.32
N ALA A 237 7.61 -2.83 30.04
CA ALA A 237 9.07 -2.92 30.18
C ALA A 237 9.48 -4.24 30.86
N GLU A 238 8.64 -4.77 31.75
CA GLU A 238 8.89 -6.07 32.42
C GLU A 238 8.83 -7.23 31.45
N ASP A 239 7.85 -7.26 30.52
CA ASP A 239 7.74 -8.29 29.48
C ASP A 239 9.02 -8.31 28.59
N ILE A 240 9.49 -7.10 28.22
CA ILE A 240 10.72 -6.94 27.44
C ILE A 240 11.93 -7.47 28.21
N ALA A 241 12.05 -7.15 29.50
CA ALA A 241 13.14 -7.62 30.35
C ALA A 241 13.14 -9.15 30.49
N GLN A 242 11.99 -9.74 30.75
CA GLN A 242 11.83 -11.21 30.85
C GLN A 242 12.15 -11.92 29.53
N ALA A 243 11.67 -11.38 28.41
CA ALA A 243 12.00 -11.93 27.09
C ALA A 243 13.51 -11.93 26.84
N ARG A 244 14.19 -10.84 27.20
CA ARG A 244 15.64 -10.70 27.05
C ARG A 244 16.40 -11.74 27.92
N GLU A 245 15.97 -11.96 29.17
CA GLU A 245 16.57 -13.01 30.04
C GLU A 245 16.45 -14.40 29.42
N LEU A 246 15.35 -14.66 28.69
CA LEU A 246 15.12 -15.90 27.98
C LEU A 246 15.82 -15.96 26.60
N GLY A 247 16.53 -14.91 26.19
CA GLY A 247 17.23 -14.84 24.91
C GLY A 247 16.33 -14.47 23.72
N TYR A 248 15.18 -13.84 23.97
CA TYR A 248 14.23 -13.41 22.94
C TYR A 248 14.12 -11.90 22.85
N THR A 249 13.68 -11.43 21.68
CA THR A 249 13.27 -10.04 21.44
C THR A 249 11.80 -10.03 21.03
N ILE A 250 10.99 -9.16 21.64
CA ILE A 250 9.57 -9.03 21.31
C ILE A 250 9.40 -8.17 20.04
N LYS A 251 8.67 -8.70 19.06
CA LYS A 251 8.29 -8.01 17.81
C LYS A 251 6.84 -8.30 17.46
N LEU A 252 6.16 -7.32 16.81
CA LEU A 252 4.88 -7.58 16.17
C LEU A 252 5.14 -8.24 14.81
N LEU A 253 4.69 -9.47 14.65
CA LEU A 253 4.90 -10.27 13.45
C LEU A 253 3.58 -10.53 12.72
N GLY A 254 3.56 -10.32 11.40
CA GLY A 254 2.58 -10.94 10.52
C GLY A 254 3.06 -12.34 10.16
N ILE A 255 2.24 -13.36 10.42
CA ILE A 255 2.58 -14.76 10.12
C ILE A 255 1.40 -15.41 9.42
N ALA A 256 1.65 -15.96 8.25
CA ALA A 256 0.70 -16.82 7.53
C ALA A 256 1.38 -18.16 7.21
N ARG A 257 0.64 -19.26 7.38
CA ARG A 257 1.14 -20.61 7.11
C ARG A 257 0.12 -21.39 6.28
N ASN A 258 0.61 -22.01 5.22
CA ASN A 258 -0.13 -23.00 4.46
C ASN A 258 0.20 -24.37 5.06
N THR A 259 -0.82 -25.05 5.57
CA THR A 259 -0.67 -26.34 6.29
C THR A 259 -1.08 -27.54 5.44
N ASP A 260 -1.49 -27.34 4.17
CA ASP A 260 -1.96 -28.38 3.25
C ASP A 260 -0.85 -28.91 2.32
#